data_71efd5e953ca4f970a6ac3f8a7ea5d8d
#
_entry.id   71efd5e953ca4f970a6ac3f8a7ea5d8d
#
_cell.length_a   1.000
_cell.length_b   1.000
_cell.length_c   1.000
_cell.angle_alpha   90.00
_cell.angle_beta   90.00
_cell.angle_gamma   90.00
#
_symmetry.space_group_name_H-M   'P 1'
#
loop_
_entity.id
_entity.type
_entity.pdbx_description
1 polymer ?
#
loop_
_entity_poly.entity_id
_entity_poly.type
_entity_poly.pdbx_seq_one_letter_code
_entity_poly.pdbx_strand_id
1 'polypeptide(L)'
;NILIGATHTHSAPDAYGFPDMSGKSYADLTYLDWCVKQIADAVNEASANLQSASLKVAMGEAKGKIAYNYYAPALYDPRCGVIQAIATTGPRTGKQIATLVNYAVHPEVLGNSRGILSHDMIGPLYQKIESTIGGVALFMNGAQGGMVTADTRLEYGKEGDGQKEANTWEECIRIGELLAGEAMRIVAAAPVLVNPALYCTSRNIEFPLDSEIMR
;
A
#
# COMPACT_ATOMS: atom_id res chain seq x y z
N ASN A 1 13.14 7.42 15.06
CA ASN A 1 13.02 7.54 13.61
C ASN A 1 11.58 7.22 13.20
N ILE A 2 11.06 7.94 12.23
CA ILE A 2 9.69 7.78 11.72
C ILE A 2 9.82 7.46 10.22
N LEU A 3 9.09 6.44 9.76
CA LEU A 3 8.94 6.11 8.36
C LEU A 3 7.50 6.43 7.95
N ILE A 4 7.33 7.29 6.95
CA ILE A 4 6.03 7.66 6.40
C ILE A 4 5.91 7.05 5.02
N GLY A 5 4.83 6.32 4.78
CA GLY A 5 4.49 5.74 3.50
C GLY A 5 3.09 6.16 3.09
N ALA A 6 2.85 6.22 1.79
CA ALA A 6 1.54 6.50 1.21
C ALA A 6 0.96 5.23 0.57
N THR A 7 -0.36 5.16 0.49
CA THR A 7 -1.07 4.12 -0.28
C THR A 7 -1.00 4.40 -1.78
N HIS A 8 -0.85 5.66 -2.15
CA HIS A 8 -0.81 6.13 -3.53
C HIS A 8 -2.13 5.92 -4.29
N THR A 9 -3.28 5.99 -3.59
CA THR A 9 -4.57 5.91 -4.28
C THR A 9 -4.73 7.03 -5.32
N HIS A 10 -5.28 6.69 -6.49
CA HIS A 10 -5.58 7.67 -7.55
C HIS A 10 -6.99 8.27 -7.44
N SER A 11 -7.73 7.94 -6.39
CA SER A 11 -9.06 8.47 -6.08
C SER A 11 -9.02 9.36 -4.85
N ALA A 12 -8.18 10.40 -4.88
CA ALA A 12 -7.97 11.35 -3.78
C ALA A 12 -7.76 12.78 -4.31
N PRO A 13 -7.87 13.82 -3.46
CA PRO A 13 -7.53 15.17 -3.84
C PRO A 13 -6.07 15.30 -4.26
N ASP A 14 -5.79 16.28 -5.13
CA ASP A 14 -4.42 16.58 -5.57
C ASP A 14 -3.53 16.96 -4.38
N ALA A 15 -2.47 16.22 -4.17
CA ALA A 15 -1.45 16.47 -3.14
C ALA A 15 -0.11 16.97 -3.73
N TYR A 16 0.03 17.00 -5.05
CA TYR A 16 1.26 17.45 -5.70
C TYR A 16 1.28 18.95 -6.01
N GLY A 17 0.11 19.50 -6.35
CA GLY A 17 0.00 20.90 -6.73
C GLY A 17 0.67 21.25 -8.05
N PHE A 18 0.83 20.30 -8.97
CA PHE A 18 1.36 20.58 -10.30
C PHE A 18 0.43 21.55 -11.02
N PRO A 19 1.00 22.61 -11.63
CA PRO A 19 0.20 23.54 -12.42
C PRO A 19 -0.26 22.90 -13.72
N ASP A 20 -1.48 23.24 -14.15
CA ASP A 20 -1.96 22.96 -15.50
C ASP A 20 -1.29 23.87 -16.55
N MET A 21 -1.69 23.74 -17.80
CA MET A 21 -1.15 24.55 -18.92
C MET A 21 -1.39 26.06 -18.76
N SER A 22 -2.30 26.48 -17.88
CA SER A 22 -2.54 27.87 -17.53
C SER A 22 -1.71 28.36 -16.34
N GLY A 23 -0.94 27.48 -15.72
CA GLY A 23 -0.18 27.75 -14.50
C GLY A 23 -0.99 27.67 -13.21
N LYS A 24 -2.23 27.16 -13.28
CA LYS A 24 -3.10 27.03 -12.11
C LYS A 24 -2.88 25.68 -11.42
N SER A 25 -2.56 25.71 -10.11
CA SER A 25 -2.59 24.52 -9.24
C SER A 25 -3.99 24.32 -8.65
N TYR A 26 -4.39 23.06 -8.51
CA TYR A 26 -5.67 22.67 -7.90
C TYR A 26 -5.48 22.05 -6.52
N ALA A 27 -4.25 21.98 -5.98
CA ALA A 27 -4.01 21.52 -4.63
C ALA A 27 -4.65 22.47 -3.61
N ASP A 28 -5.46 21.93 -2.73
CA ASP A 28 -6.03 22.67 -1.61
C ASP A 28 -5.06 22.61 -0.41
N LEU A 29 -4.34 23.71 -0.18
CA LEU A 29 -3.38 23.79 0.92
C LEU A 29 -4.02 23.64 2.29
N THR A 30 -5.28 24.08 2.47
CA THR A 30 -6.00 23.90 3.73
C THR A 30 -6.28 22.41 4.00
N TYR A 31 -6.63 21.67 2.94
CA TYR A 31 -6.80 20.23 3.04
C TYR A 31 -5.47 19.52 3.35
N LEU A 32 -4.38 19.94 2.72
CA LEU A 32 -3.05 19.35 2.97
C LEU A 32 -2.58 19.62 4.41
N ASP A 33 -2.78 20.83 4.93
CA ASP A 33 -2.46 21.15 6.33
C ASP A 33 -3.31 20.33 7.30
N TRP A 34 -4.59 20.12 6.99
CA TRP A 34 -5.45 19.22 7.76
C TRP A 34 -4.93 17.77 7.72
N CYS A 35 -4.52 17.25 6.55
CA CYS A 35 -3.93 15.91 6.42
C CYS A 35 -2.67 15.76 7.28
N VAL A 36 -1.76 16.74 7.23
CA VAL A 36 -0.53 16.73 8.05
C VAL A 36 -0.86 16.65 9.54
N LYS A 37 -1.87 17.44 9.97
CA LYS A 37 -2.33 17.39 11.37
C LYS A 37 -2.91 16.02 11.73
N GLN A 38 -3.76 15.42 10.88
CA GLN A 38 -4.34 14.09 11.13
C GLN A 38 -3.25 13.01 11.22
N ILE A 39 -2.21 13.07 10.39
CA ILE A 39 -1.08 12.15 10.45
C ILE A 39 -0.34 12.32 11.78
N ALA A 40 -0.06 13.55 12.21
CA ALA A 40 0.62 13.83 13.47
C ALA A 40 -0.23 13.35 14.67
N ASP A 41 -1.54 13.60 14.67
CA ASP A 41 -2.46 13.16 15.71
C ASP A 41 -2.49 11.62 15.80
N ALA A 42 -2.53 10.91 14.67
CA ALA A 42 -2.49 9.45 14.62
C ALA A 42 -1.19 8.88 15.21
N VAL A 43 -0.04 9.50 14.91
CA VAL A 43 1.26 9.10 15.48
C VAL A 43 1.28 9.32 17.00
N ASN A 44 0.74 10.45 17.48
CA ASN A 44 0.66 10.76 18.91
C ASN A 44 -0.25 9.75 19.63
N GLU A 45 -1.42 9.42 19.04
CA GLU A 45 -2.34 8.43 19.59
C GLU A 45 -1.69 7.03 19.65
N ALA A 46 -1.03 6.61 18.57
CA ALA A 46 -0.32 5.33 18.55
C ALA A 46 0.80 5.28 19.62
N SER A 47 1.54 6.38 19.80
CA SER A 47 2.59 6.50 20.80
C SER A 47 2.03 6.45 22.24
N ALA A 48 0.87 7.05 22.49
CA ALA A 48 0.21 7.01 23.79
C ALA A 48 -0.36 5.60 24.13
N ASN A 49 -0.62 4.79 23.12
CA ASN A 49 -1.21 3.45 23.25
C ASN A 49 -0.20 2.31 23.04
N LEU A 50 1.11 2.57 23.22
CA LEU A 50 2.14 1.55 23.06
C LEU A 50 1.92 0.38 24.03
N GLN A 51 2.13 -0.83 23.51
CA GLN A 51 2.06 -2.06 24.30
C GLN A 51 3.17 -3.02 23.87
N SER A 52 3.58 -3.90 24.80
CA SER A 52 4.58 -4.92 24.49
C SER A 52 4.07 -5.88 23.42
N ALA A 53 4.92 -6.17 22.43
CA ALA A 53 4.59 -7.02 21.31
C ALA A 53 5.72 -7.98 20.93
N SER A 54 5.35 -9.13 20.40
CA SER A 54 6.20 -9.94 19.55
C SER A 54 5.88 -9.65 18.08
N LEU A 55 6.83 -9.95 17.20
CA LEU A 55 6.68 -9.71 15.77
C LEU A 55 6.69 -11.00 14.98
N LYS A 56 5.95 -11.02 13.88
CA LYS A 56 6.17 -11.92 12.75
C LYS A 56 6.58 -11.06 11.56
N VAL A 57 7.60 -11.51 10.85
CA VAL A 57 8.08 -10.85 9.64
C VAL A 57 8.22 -11.90 8.55
N ALA A 58 7.59 -11.65 7.41
CA ALA A 58 7.64 -12.56 6.28
C ALA A 58 7.73 -11.80 4.96
N MET A 59 8.28 -12.45 3.96
CA MET A 59 8.23 -12.01 2.58
C MET A 59 7.98 -13.24 1.71
N GLY A 60 7.08 -13.12 0.75
CA GLY A 60 6.78 -14.18 -0.19
C GLY A 60 6.10 -13.62 -1.42
N GLU A 61 6.01 -14.42 -2.46
CA GLU A 61 5.28 -14.07 -3.67
C GLU A 61 3.77 -14.11 -3.41
N ALA A 62 3.09 -12.98 -3.67
CA ALA A 62 1.63 -12.92 -3.71
C ALA A 62 1.14 -13.48 -5.05
N LYS A 63 0.24 -14.48 -4.97
CA LYS A 63 -0.24 -15.22 -6.14
C LYS A 63 -1.59 -14.71 -6.60
N GLY A 64 -1.83 -14.91 -7.89
CA GLY A 64 -3.11 -14.60 -8.51
C GLY A 64 -3.09 -13.28 -9.29
N LYS A 65 -4.24 -12.89 -9.77
CA LYS A 65 -4.45 -11.74 -10.62
C LYS A 65 -4.56 -10.47 -9.77
N ILE A 66 -3.41 -9.93 -9.30
CA ILE A 66 -3.34 -8.77 -8.39
C ILE A 66 -2.77 -7.57 -9.13
N ALA A 67 -1.57 -7.71 -9.71
CA ALA A 67 -0.84 -6.63 -10.36
C ALA A 67 -0.15 -7.13 -11.63
N TYR A 68 0.15 -6.21 -12.53
CA TYR A 68 0.98 -6.43 -13.70
C TYR A 68 1.66 -5.13 -14.12
N ASN A 69 2.70 -5.20 -14.94
CA ASN A 69 3.26 -4.02 -15.56
C ASN A 69 2.53 -3.74 -16.88
N TYR A 70 2.05 -2.53 -17.05
CA TYR A 70 1.27 -2.11 -18.22
C TYR A 70 2.02 -2.30 -19.56
N TYR A 71 3.33 -2.01 -19.58
CA TYR A 71 4.14 -2.12 -20.78
C TYR A 71 4.83 -3.48 -20.96
N ALA A 72 5.14 -4.15 -19.85
CA ALA A 72 5.83 -5.43 -19.85
C ALA A 72 5.23 -6.32 -18.74
N PRO A 73 4.12 -7.03 -19.01
CA PRO A 73 3.25 -7.64 -17.99
C PRO A 73 3.95 -8.46 -16.92
N ALA A 74 5.06 -9.11 -17.25
CA ALA A 74 5.84 -9.93 -16.30
C ALA A 74 6.93 -9.14 -15.55
N LEU A 75 7.16 -7.86 -15.89
CA LEU A 75 8.23 -7.06 -15.30
C LEU A 75 7.72 -6.26 -14.11
N TYR A 76 7.53 -6.89 -12.98
CA TYR A 76 7.18 -6.26 -11.71
C TYR A 76 7.69 -7.10 -10.53
N ASP A 77 7.64 -6.55 -9.32
CA ASP A 77 8.00 -7.26 -8.10
C ASP A 77 6.77 -7.93 -7.48
N PRO A 78 6.61 -9.26 -7.59
CA PRO A 78 5.46 -9.98 -7.04
C PRO A 78 5.59 -10.24 -5.54
N ARG A 79 6.67 -9.82 -4.89
CA ARG A 79 6.90 -10.08 -3.47
C ARG A 79 6.00 -9.19 -2.61
N CYS A 80 5.34 -9.84 -1.66
CA CYS A 80 4.57 -9.20 -0.61
C CYS A 80 5.32 -9.34 0.71
N GLY A 81 5.71 -8.21 1.29
CA GLY A 81 6.29 -8.14 2.62
C GLY A 81 5.19 -7.94 3.67
N VAL A 82 5.28 -8.66 4.79
CA VAL A 82 4.30 -8.55 5.87
C VAL A 82 5.01 -8.47 7.21
N ILE A 83 4.60 -7.48 8.03
CA ILE A 83 4.99 -7.36 9.42
C ILE A 83 3.72 -7.42 10.26
N GLN A 84 3.71 -8.30 11.27
CA GLN A 84 2.59 -8.49 12.18
C GLN A 84 3.06 -8.28 13.61
N ALA A 85 2.36 -7.42 14.37
CA ALA A 85 2.59 -7.19 15.78
C ALA A 85 1.51 -7.87 16.61
N ILE A 86 1.93 -8.68 17.59
CA ILE A 86 1.06 -9.48 18.45
C ILE A 86 1.30 -9.06 19.90
N ALA A 87 0.24 -8.68 20.63
CA ALA A 87 0.34 -8.27 22.01
C ALA A 87 0.88 -9.40 22.91
N THR A 88 1.87 -9.09 23.77
CA THR A 88 2.46 -10.06 24.68
C THR A 88 2.04 -9.85 26.13
N THR A 89 1.39 -8.72 26.45
CA THR A 89 0.93 -8.37 27.81
C THR A 89 -0.46 -7.76 27.79
N GLY A 90 -1.09 -7.72 28.97
CA GLY A 90 -2.40 -7.10 29.16
C GLY A 90 -3.58 -7.93 28.64
N PRO A 91 -4.79 -7.33 28.60
CA PRO A 91 -6.01 -8.03 28.24
C PRO A 91 -6.08 -8.44 26.76
N ARG A 92 -5.19 -7.92 25.93
CA ARG A 92 -5.05 -8.24 24.49
C ARG A 92 -3.96 -9.27 24.21
N THR A 93 -3.36 -9.90 25.21
CA THR A 93 -2.30 -10.92 25.00
C THR A 93 -2.72 -11.96 23.96
N GLY A 94 -1.85 -12.22 23.00
CA GLY A 94 -2.10 -13.13 21.88
C GLY A 94 -2.98 -12.56 20.75
N LYS A 95 -3.49 -11.33 20.89
CA LYS A 95 -4.28 -10.66 19.85
C LYS A 95 -3.40 -9.82 18.94
N GLN A 96 -3.81 -9.70 17.71
CA GLN A 96 -3.15 -8.81 16.73
C GLN A 96 -3.30 -7.34 17.17
N ILE A 97 -2.17 -6.61 17.13
CA ILE A 97 -2.15 -5.16 17.29
C ILE A 97 -2.29 -4.52 15.91
N ALA A 98 -1.39 -4.90 14.99
CA ALA A 98 -1.37 -4.38 13.64
C ALA A 98 -0.76 -5.39 12.66
N THR A 99 -1.14 -5.25 11.39
CA THR A 99 -0.54 -5.96 10.26
C THR A 99 -0.20 -4.96 9.17
N LEU A 100 1.10 -4.77 8.89
CA LEU A 100 1.59 -3.97 7.78
C LEU A 100 1.80 -4.87 6.57
N VAL A 101 1.24 -4.49 5.43
CA VAL A 101 1.43 -5.11 4.13
C VAL A 101 2.20 -4.16 3.23
N ASN A 102 3.27 -4.66 2.60
CA ASN A 102 4.04 -3.96 1.59
C ASN A 102 3.95 -4.72 0.26
N TYR A 103 3.47 -4.05 -0.78
CA TYR A 103 3.33 -4.63 -2.11
C TYR A 103 3.46 -3.57 -3.19
N ALA A 104 4.02 -3.93 -4.35
CA ALA A 104 4.21 -3.02 -5.47
C ALA A 104 2.98 -3.01 -6.37
N VAL A 105 2.13 -1.99 -6.26
CA VAL A 105 0.92 -1.82 -7.09
C VAL A 105 0.42 -0.37 -7.01
N HIS A 106 -0.08 0.17 -8.13
CA HIS A 106 -0.88 1.40 -8.11
C HIS A 106 -2.32 1.08 -7.71
N PRO A 107 -2.85 1.65 -6.62
CA PRO A 107 -4.26 1.55 -6.27
C PRO A 107 -5.09 2.50 -7.13
N GLU A 108 -5.45 2.04 -8.33
CA GLU A 108 -6.12 2.82 -9.37
C GLU A 108 -7.21 2.03 -10.12
N VAL A 109 -7.73 0.96 -9.49
CA VAL A 109 -8.80 0.13 -10.07
C VAL A 109 -10.00 0.97 -10.50
N LEU A 110 -10.39 1.95 -9.67
CA LEU A 110 -11.53 2.83 -9.93
C LEU A 110 -11.19 3.98 -10.88
N GLY A 111 -9.90 4.18 -11.16
CA GLY A 111 -9.41 5.28 -11.97
C GLY A 111 -9.55 6.66 -11.31
N ASN A 112 -9.08 7.69 -12.01
CA ASN A 112 -9.06 9.08 -11.52
C ASN A 112 -10.17 9.96 -12.10
N SER A 113 -10.93 9.48 -13.07
CA SER A 113 -11.91 10.28 -13.83
C SER A 113 -13.29 10.38 -13.16
N ARG A 114 -13.54 9.62 -12.11
CA ARG A 114 -14.86 9.53 -11.47
C ARG A 114 -15.16 10.66 -10.48
N GLY A 115 -14.15 11.42 -10.05
CA GLY A 115 -14.32 12.49 -9.05
C GLY A 115 -14.77 11.98 -7.68
N ILE A 116 -14.38 10.76 -7.30
CA ILE A 116 -14.73 10.14 -6.01
C ILE A 116 -13.51 10.08 -5.10
N LEU A 117 -13.75 10.11 -3.79
CA LEU A 117 -12.75 9.78 -2.77
C LEU A 117 -12.86 8.31 -2.42
N SER A 118 -11.75 7.58 -2.53
CA SER A 118 -11.71 6.15 -2.23
C SER A 118 -10.29 5.71 -1.85
N HIS A 119 -10.19 4.75 -0.94
CA HIS A 119 -8.93 4.02 -0.71
C HIS A 119 -8.58 3.07 -1.86
N ASP A 120 -9.48 2.96 -2.88
CA ASP A 120 -9.38 1.96 -3.92
C ASP A 120 -9.26 0.53 -3.32
N MET A 121 -8.53 -0.38 -3.92
CA MET A 121 -8.36 -1.76 -3.45
C MET A 121 -7.76 -1.89 -2.03
N ILE A 122 -7.16 -0.83 -1.52
CA ILE A 122 -6.57 -0.85 -0.18
C ILE A 122 -7.63 -0.85 0.93
N GLY A 123 -8.80 -0.24 0.70
CA GLY A 123 -9.94 -0.32 1.62
C GLY A 123 -10.41 -1.76 1.87
N PRO A 124 -10.77 -2.52 0.83
CA PRO A 124 -11.09 -3.96 0.94
C PRO A 124 -9.97 -4.80 1.54
N LEU A 125 -8.69 -4.49 1.27
CA LEU A 125 -7.56 -5.15 1.90
C LEU A 125 -7.59 -4.94 3.42
N TYR A 126 -7.77 -3.72 3.89
CA TYR A 126 -7.86 -3.41 5.32
C TYR A 126 -9.02 -4.15 5.96
N GLN A 127 -10.21 -4.02 5.40
CA GLN A 127 -11.42 -4.65 5.90
C GLN A 127 -11.28 -6.17 6.01
N LYS A 128 -10.67 -6.81 5.02
CA LYS A 128 -10.45 -8.26 5.02
C LYS A 128 -9.51 -8.71 6.12
N ILE A 129 -8.37 -8.04 6.28
CA ILE A 129 -7.38 -8.36 7.33
C ILE A 129 -8.01 -8.14 8.71
N GLU A 130 -8.57 -6.97 8.96
CA GLU A 130 -9.12 -6.58 10.26
C GLU A 130 -10.27 -7.47 10.68
N SER A 131 -11.17 -7.82 9.76
CA SER A 131 -12.29 -8.73 10.06
C SER A 131 -11.86 -10.19 10.27
N THR A 132 -10.75 -10.62 9.65
CA THR A 132 -10.29 -12.02 9.72
C THR A 132 -9.40 -12.28 10.93
N ILE A 133 -8.42 -11.44 11.19
CA ILE A 133 -7.41 -11.67 12.22
C ILE A 133 -7.37 -10.58 13.31
N GLY A 134 -8.12 -9.51 13.14
CA GLY A 134 -8.16 -8.38 14.06
C GLY A 134 -6.97 -7.44 13.96
N GLY A 135 -6.94 -6.45 14.87
CA GLY A 135 -5.93 -5.40 14.87
C GLY A 135 -6.22 -4.32 13.83
N VAL A 136 -5.20 -3.53 13.50
CA VAL A 136 -5.25 -2.47 12.49
C VAL A 136 -4.44 -2.91 11.27
N ALA A 137 -4.99 -2.80 10.08
CA ALA A 137 -4.26 -3.05 8.84
C ALA A 137 -3.60 -1.77 8.33
N LEU A 138 -2.39 -1.89 7.83
CA LEU A 138 -1.59 -0.82 7.24
C LEU A 138 -1.07 -1.29 5.88
N PHE A 139 -0.94 -0.37 4.94
CA PHE A 139 -0.36 -0.64 3.64
C PHE A 139 0.70 0.41 3.29
N MET A 140 1.81 -0.05 2.74
CA MET A 140 2.83 0.79 2.14
C MET A 140 3.20 0.25 0.76
N ASN A 141 3.27 1.12 -0.21
CA ASN A 141 3.68 0.73 -1.54
C ASN A 141 5.14 0.27 -1.60
N GLY A 142 5.39 -0.71 -2.45
CA GLY A 142 6.71 -1.14 -2.88
C GLY A 142 7.19 -0.39 -4.12
N ALA A 143 8.06 -1.02 -4.90
CA ALA A 143 8.63 -0.48 -6.14
C ALA A 143 7.60 -0.59 -7.28
N GLN A 144 6.73 0.41 -7.40
CA GLN A 144 5.61 0.43 -8.36
C GLN A 144 5.88 1.33 -9.58
N GLY A 145 6.89 2.17 -9.55
CA GLY A 145 7.27 3.00 -10.69
C GLY A 145 7.48 2.16 -11.95
N GLY A 146 7.37 2.76 -13.13
CA GLY A 146 7.40 2.01 -14.39
C GLY A 146 6.09 1.29 -14.71
N MET A 147 4.96 1.75 -14.16
CA MET A 147 3.60 1.37 -14.53
C MET A 147 3.15 -0.03 -14.04
N VAL A 148 3.46 -0.36 -12.79
CA VAL A 148 2.89 -1.55 -12.13
C VAL A 148 1.51 -1.22 -11.60
N THR A 149 0.47 -1.63 -12.29
CA THR A 149 -0.92 -1.34 -11.98
C THR A 149 -1.68 -2.56 -11.45
N ALA A 150 -2.87 -2.34 -10.90
CA ALA A 150 -3.78 -3.41 -10.51
C ALA A 150 -4.25 -4.20 -11.74
N ASP A 151 -4.28 -5.53 -11.64
CA ASP A 151 -4.65 -6.37 -12.77
C ASP A 151 -6.18 -6.46 -12.93
N THR A 152 -6.74 -5.49 -13.63
CA THR A 152 -8.16 -5.39 -13.95
C THR A 152 -8.52 -5.96 -15.34
N ARG A 153 -7.56 -6.57 -16.05
CA ARG A 153 -7.76 -7.11 -17.39
C ARG A 153 -8.84 -8.18 -17.40
N LEU A 154 -9.82 -8.04 -18.26
CA LEU A 154 -10.92 -9.04 -18.41
C LEU A 154 -10.46 -10.32 -19.10
N GLU A 155 -9.47 -10.22 -19.99
CA GLU A 155 -8.91 -11.36 -20.71
C GLU A 155 -7.44 -11.55 -20.32
N TYR A 156 -7.17 -12.58 -19.53
CA TYR A 156 -5.81 -12.90 -19.11
C TYR A 156 -4.96 -13.33 -20.30
N GLY A 157 -3.79 -12.67 -20.47
CA GLY A 157 -2.80 -13.08 -21.47
C GLY A 157 -2.97 -12.49 -22.88
N LYS A 158 -3.93 -11.62 -23.13
CA LYS A 158 -3.94 -10.84 -24.38
C LYS A 158 -3.18 -9.52 -24.18
N GLU A 159 -2.15 -9.35 -24.99
CA GLU A 159 -1.39 -8.08 -25.08
C GLU A 159 -1.98 -7.21 -26.21
N GLY A 160 -1.97 -5.90 -26.01
CA GLY A 160 -2.25 -4.93 -27.07
C GLY A 160 -3.26 -3.85 -26.69
N ASP A 161 -3.27 -2.81 -27.51
CA ASP A 161 -4.23 -1.69 -27.41
C ASP A 161 -5.68 -2.21 -27.53
N GLY A 162 -6.52 -1.85 -26.54
CA GLY A 162 -7.92 -2.21 -26.52
C GLY A 162 -8.30 -3.35 -25.58
N GLN A 163 -7.43 -3.74 -24.64
CA GLN A 163 -7.83 -4.63 -23.56
C GLN A 163 -8.97 -3.99 -22.76
N LYS A 164 -10.08 -4.72 -22.64
CA LYS A 164 -11.17 -4.30 -21.76
C LYS A 164 -10.74 -4.47 -20.33
N GLU A 165 -10.70 -3.38 -19.59
CA GLU A 165 -10.43 -3.35 -18.16
C GLU A 165 -11.74 -3.25 -17.37
N ALA A 166 -11.80 -3.95 -16.25
CA ALA A 166 -12.93 -3.87 -15.34
C ALA A 166 -12.62 -2.87 -14.22
N ASN A 167 -12.85 -1.58 -14.49
CA ASN A 167 -12.69 -0.53 -13.50
C ASN A 167 -13.95 -0.42 -12.63
N THR A 168 -14.26 -1.47 -11.88
CA THR A 168 -15.47 -1.59 -11.07
C THR A 168 -15.19 -1.79 -9.59
N TRP A 169 -16.22 -1.55 -8.76
CA TRP A 169 -16.14 -1.81 -7.33
C TRP A 169 -15.92 -3.30 -7.01
N GLU A 170 -16.53 -4.18 -7.77
CA GLU A 170 -16.39 -5.63 -7.62
C GLU A 170 -14.94 -6.06 -7.85
N GLU A 171 -14.30 -5.52 -8.87
CA GLU A 171 -12.90 -5.81 -9.17
C GLU A 171 -11.96 -5.19 -8.12
N CYS A 172 -12.28 -3.99 -7.67
CA CYS A 172 -11.59 -3.33 -6.56
C CYS A 172 -11.61 -4.18 -5.28
N ILE A 173 -12.77 -4.70 -4.91
CA ILE A 173 -12.96 -5.60 -3.76
C ILE A 173 -12.20 -6.91 -3.99
N ARG A 174 -12.34 -7.53 -5.15
CA ARG A 174 -11.68 -8.80 -5.49
C ARG A 174 -10.15 -8.71 -5.32
N ILE A 175 -9.53 -7.66 -5.88
CA ILE A 175 -8.08 -7.49 -5.83
C ILE A 175 -7.61 -7.22 -4.40
N GLY A 176 -8.31 -6.34 -3.67
CA GLY A 176 -7.99 -6.03 -2.28
C GLY A 176 -8.08 -7.25 -1.37
N GLU A 177 -9.17 -8.02 -1.48
CA GLU A 177 -9.35 -9.24 -0.69
C GLU A 177 -8.35 -10.35 -1.07
N LEU A 178 -7.99 -10.47 -2.34
CA LEU A 178 -6.99 -11.42 -2.82
C LEU A 178 -5.61 -11.09 -2.23
N LEU A 179 -5.18 -9.83 -2.31
CA LEU A 179 -3.91 -9.41 -1.72
C LEU A 179 -3.90 -9.59 -0.19
N ALA A 180 -5.01 -9.30 0.48
CA ALA A 180 -5.16 -9.56 1.92
C ALA A 180 -5.00 -11.05 2.26
N GLY A 181 -5.65 -11.92 1.50
CA GLY A 181 -5.54 -13.37 1.64
C GLY A 181 -4.09 -13.86 1.47
N GLU A 182 -3.41 -13.36 0.46
CA GLU A 182 -2.02 -13.71 0.20
C GLU A 182 -1.08 -13.17 1.30
N ALA A 183 -1.26 -11.96 1.77
CA ALA A 183 -0.49 -11.41 2.89
C ALA A 183 -0.66 -12.26 4.16
N MET A 184 -1.89 -12.63 4.49
CA MET A 184 -2.17 -13.51 5.63
C MET A 184 -1.57 -14.91 5.44
N ARG A 185 -1.64 -15.50 4.25
CA ARG A 185 -1.00 -16.77 3.91
C ARG A 185 0.52 -16.71 4.09
N ILE A 186 1.15 -15.65 3.60
CA ILE A 186 2.60 -15.45 3.66
C ILE A 186 3.08 -15.36 5.12
N VAL A 187 2.39 -14.60 5.97
CA VAL A 187 2.82 -14.40 7.36
C VAL A 187 2.41 -15.54 8.30
N ALA A 188 1.47 -16.39 7.89
CA ALA A 188 0.96 -17.47 8.75
C ALA A 188 2.07 -18.42 9.22
N ALA A 189 2.97 -18.81 8.32
CA ALA A 189 4.09 -19.73 8.60
C ALA A 189 5.32 -19.06 9.24
N ALA A 190 5.34 -17.74 9.38
CA ALA A 190 6.48 -17.03 9.93
C ALA A 190 6.64 -17.33 11.44
N PRO A 191 7.87 -17.54 11.93
CA PRO A 191 8.12 -17.68 13.34
C PRO A 191 7.81 -16.40 14.11
N VAL A 192 7.41 -16.56 15.35
CA VAL A 192 7.26 -15.43 16.27
C VAL A 192 8.62 -15.00 16.79
N LEU A 193 8.97 -13.74 16.57
CA LEU A 193 10.20 -13.12 17.04
C LEU A 193 9.91 -12.44 18.39
N VAL A 194 10.57 -12.92 19.42
CA VAL A 194 10.48 -12.34 20.78
C VAL A 194 11.69 -11.44 21.02
N ASN A 195 11.44 -10.19 21.39
CA ASN A 195 12.48 -9.17 21.60
C ASN A 195 13.45 -9.04 20.40
N PRO A 196 12.96 -8.84 19.18
CA PRO A 196 13.84 -8.65 18.03
C PRO A 196 14.67 -7.37 18.20
N ALA A 197 15.93 -7.40 17.80
CA ALA A 197 16.72 -6.17 17.68
C ALA A 197 16.16 -5.33 16.54
N LEU A 198 15.85 -4.06 16.85
CA LEU A 198 15.39 -3.10 15.85
C LEU A 198 16.57 -2.20 15.47
N TYR A 199 16.84 -2.12 14.19
CA TYR A 199 17.85 -1.24 13.63
C TYR A 199 17.23 -0.33 12.58
N CYS A 200 17.50 0.97 12.68
CA CYS A 200 17.02 1.95 11.72
C CYS A 200 18.17 2.89 11.34
N THR A 201 18.41 3.00 10.05
CA THR A 201 19.41 3.90 9.48
C THR A 201 18.85 4.58 8.24
N SER A 202 19.43 5.72 7.89
CA SER A 202 19.19 6.41 6.64
C SER A 202 20.52 6.81 6.00
N ARG A 203 20.55 6.88 4.70
CA ARG A 203 21.67 7.40 3.93
C ARG A 203 21.18 8.11 2.68
N ASN A 204 21.91 9.12 2.24
CA ASN A 204 21.68 9.72 0.94
C ASN A 204 22.30 8.84 -0.14
N ILE A 205 21.57 8.68 -1.25
CA ILE A 205 22.02 7.96 -2.43
C ILE A 205 21.93 8.95 -3.59
N GLU A 206 23.03 9.12 -4.29
CA GLU A 206 23.09 9.95 -5.50
C GLU A 206 23.00 9.03 -6.72
N PHE A 207 22.04 9.34 -7.60
CA PHE A 207 21.88 8.64 -8.87
C PHE A 207 22.41 9.53 -9.99
N PRO A 208 23.31 9.05 -10.87
CA PRO A 208 23.73 9.81 -12.03
C PRO A 208 22.55 9.97 -12.99
N LEU A 209 22.40 11.18 -13.54
CA LEU A 209 21.44 11.46 -14.60
C LEU A 209 22.13 11.31 -15.95
N ASP A 210 21.83 10.22 -16.65
CA ASP A 210 22.38 9.95 -17.99
C ASP A 210 21.49 10.44 -19.14
N SER A 211 20.28 10.89 -18.82
CA SER A 211 19.35 11.41 -19.83
C SER A 211 19.63 12.88 -20.15
N GLU A 212 19.87 13.21 -21.41
CA GLU A 212 20.00 14.57 -21.87
C GLU A 212 18.74 15.43 -21.67
N ILE A 213 17.56 14.78 -21.65
CA ILE A 213 16.26 15.44 -21.41
C ILE A 213 16.10 15.83 -19.93
N MET A 214 16.79 15.14 -19.02
CA MET A 214 16.69 15.35 -17.58
C MET A 214 17.84 16.21 -17.02
N ARG A 215 18.74 16.68 -17.86
CA ARG A 215 19.81 17.62 -17.57
C ARG A 215 19.39 19.02 -18.00
#